data_b6b91e75b1e011b61d3adb6ee7a89b53
#
_entry.id   b6b91e75b1e011b61d3adb6ee7a89b53
#
_cell.length_a   1.000
_cell.length_b   1.000
_cell.length_c   1.000
_cell.angle_alpha   90.00
_cell.angle_beta   90.00
_cell.angle_gamma   90.00
#
_symmetry.space_group_name_H-M   'P 1'
#
loop_
_entity.id
_entity.type
_entity.pdbx_description
1 polymer ?
#
loop_
_entity_poly.entity_id
_entity_poly.type
_entity_poly.pdbx_seq_one_letter_code
_entity_poly.pdbx_strand_id
1 'polypeptide(L)'
;MSQLFAKKPLSMLLAEEKGENRLRRVLGPVGLTSLGVGAIIGTGIFVLIGAGAHDKAGPALMLSFVVAGVACIFAALCYAEFASMVPVAGSAYTYAYATMGELMAWIIGWDLVLEYAIGSAAVAQGWSKYFQALLKVVFNGFELPLAIRKSPFDYDPDLGKLVGTGAVLDLPALVITGILTYILVKGIKESVRFNSAMVIVKLAIVAFVIIVGSFYIDPRNWTPFAPFGYRGLSFFGQPIPG
;
A
#
# COMPACT_ATOMS: atom_id res chain seq x y z
N MET A 1 -3.29 -4.83 36.72
CA MET A 1 -3.44 -3.66 35.83
C MET A 1 -2.14 -2.93 35.53
N SER A 2 -1.10 -3.01 36.38
CA SER A 2 0.18 -2.30 36.17
C SER A 2 1.02 -2.78 35.00
N GLN A 3 0.94 -4.05 34.61
CA GLN A 3 1.77 -4.62 33.51
C GLN A 3 1.28 -4.18 32.11
N LEU A 4 -0.02 -4.03 31.89
CA LEU A 4 -0.61 -3.64 30.60
C LEU A 4 -0.17 -2.25 30.11
N PHE A 5 0.18 -1.36 31.03
CA PHE A 5 0.67 -0.01 30.75
C PHE A 5 2.15 0.15 31.04
N ALA A 6 2.87 -0.96 31.22
CA ALA A 6 4.31 -0.93 31.41
C ALA A 6 4.99 -0.46 30.12
N LYS A 7 5.79 0.60 30.22
CA LYS A 7 6.58 1.15 29.12
C LYS A 7 7.93 0.44 29.08
N LYS A 8 8.40 0.14 27.87
CA LYS A 8 9.75 -0.40 27.69
C LYS A 8 10.77 0.73 27.74
N PRO A 9 11.69 0.76 28.71
CA PRO A 9 12.64 1.87 28.82
C PRO A 9 13.56 1.90 27.59
N LEU A 10 13.90 3.11 27.17
CA LEU A 10 14.75 3.33 25.99
C LEU A 10 16.11 2.62 26.10
N SER A 11 16.67 2.57 27.33
CA SER A 11 17.92 1.85 27.59
C SER A 11 17.84 0.35 27.24
N MET A 12 16.68 -0.29 27.47
CA MET A 12 16.45 -1.70 27.14
C MET A 12 16.30 -1.87 25.62
N LEU A 13 15.57 -0.98 24.94
CA LEU A 13 15.45 -0.97 23.48
C LEU A 13 16.80 -0.81 22.79
N LEU A 14 17.62 0.11 23.27
CA LEU A 14 18.98 0.34 22.74
C LEU A 14 19.95 -0.81 23.07
N ALA A 15 19.74 -1.51 24.19
CA ALA A 15 20.54 -2.68 24.54
C ALA A 15 20.25 -3.87 23.60
N GLU A 16 19.00 -4.07 23.20
CA GLU A 16 18.62 -5.09 22.21
C GLU A 16 19.27 -4.85 20.84
N GLU A 17 19.46 -3.59 20.44
CA GLU A 17 20.19 -3.24 19.21
C GLU A 17 21.67 -3.62 19.26
N LYS A 18 22.27 -3.66 20.44
CA LYS A 18 23.69 -3.99 20.63
C LYS A 18 23.95 -5.49 20.86
N GLY A 19 22.90 -6.29 21.04
CA GLY A 19 22.98 -7.73 21.31
C GLY A 19 23.47 -8.58 20.12
N GLU A 20 23.71 -9.86 20.35
CA GLU A 20 24.15 -10.81 19.31
C GLU A 20 23.14 -10.96 18.17
N ASN A 21 21.86 -10.76 18.42
CA ASN A 21 20.76 -10.84 17.46
C ASN A 21 20.47 -9.52 16.72
N ARG A 22 21.40 -8.55 16.77
CA ARG A 22 21.23 -7.25 16.10
C ARG A 22 21.02 -7.40 14.61
N LEU A 23 20.11 -6.61 14.05
CA LEU A 23 19.93 -6.50 12.60
C LEU A 23 21.18 -5.89 11.97
N ARG A 24 21.63 -6.47 10.86
CA ARG A 24 22.79 -5.95 10.12
C ARG A 24 22.41 -4.67 9.40
N ARG A 25 23.14 -3.59 9.63
CA ARG A 25 22.99 -2.32 8.90
C ARG A 25 23.64 -2.44 7.52
N VAL A 26 22.87 -2.90 6.54
CA VAL A 26 23.36 -3.12 5.16
C VAL A 26 22.80 -2.12 4.16
N LEU A 27 21.90 -1.23 4.59
CA LEU A 27 21.22 -0.25 3.75
C LEU A 27 21.74 1.15 4.03
N GLY A 28 22.10 1.87 2.95
CA GLY A 28 22.32 3.30 2.99
C GLY A 28 21.00 4.08 2.80
N PRO A 29 21.05 5.42 2.91
CA PRO A 29 19.87 6.29 2.79
C PRO A 29 19.09 6.07 1.49
N VAL A 30 19.78 5.91 0.36
CA VAL A 30 19.16 5.69 -0.95
C VAL A 30 18.42 4.35 -0.98
N GLY A 31 19.04 3.27 -0.47
CA GLY A 31 18.39 1.95 -0.40
C GLY A 31 17.15 1.96 0.50
N LEU A 32 17.21 2.65 1.64
CA LEU A 32 16.10 2.78 2.56
C LEU A 32 14.95 3.61 1.96
N THR A 33 15.28 4.74 1.31
CA THR A 33 14.28 5.55 0.57
C THR A 33 13.63 4.74 -0.54
N SER A 34 14.41 3.96 -1.28
CA SER A 34 13.90 3.09 -2.35
C SER A 34 12.93 2.02 -1.80
N LEU A 35 13.21 1.44 -0.63
CA LEU A 35 12.29 0.53 0.04
C LEU A 35 10.97 1.23 0.39
N GLY A 36 11.03 2.44 0.96
CA GLY A 36 9.85 3.23 1.28
C GLY A 36 9.01 3.55 0.04
N VAL A 37 9.63 4.07 -1.00
CA VAL A 37 8.96 4.37 -2.28
C VAL A 37 8.36 3.10 -2.90
N GLY A 38 9.08 1.97 -2.83
CA GLY A 38 8.60 0.68 -3.31
C GLY A 38 7.35 0.19 -2.58
N ALA A 39 7.29 0.40 -1.26
CA ALA A 39 6.13 0.04 -0.45
C ALA A 39 4.92 0.96 -0.70
N ILE A 40 5.14 2.26 -0.88
CA ILE A 40 4.08 3.26 -1.09
C ILE A 40 3.44 3.13 -2.48
N ILE A 41 4.25 2.97 -3.53
CA ILE A 41 3.76 2.84 -4.90
C ILE A 41 3.28 1.40 -5.13
N GLY A 42 2.02 1.15 -4.84
CA GLY A 42 1.34 -0.14 -4.98
C GLY A 42 0.18 -0.09 -5.97
N THR A 43 -0.84 -0.93 -5.75
CA THR A 43 -2.06 -1.00 -6.57
C THR A 43 -2.88 0.29 -6.54
N GLY A 44 -2.73 1.12 -5.52
CA GLY A 44 -3.47 2.37 -5.40
C GLY A 44 -3.35 3.24 -6.64
N ILE A 45 -2.13 3.54 -7.06
CA ILE A 45 -1.89 4.42 -8.22
C ILE A 45 -2.26 3.78 -9.56
N PHE A 46 -2.15 2.46 -9.69
CA PHE A 46 -2.36 1.77 -10.98
C PHE A 46 -3.76 1.19 -11.15
N VAL A 47 -4.48 0.88 -10.06
CA VAL A 47 -5.77 0.19 -10.11
C VAL A 47 -6.90 1.06 -9.56
N LEU A 48 -6.70 1.68 -8.38
CA LEU A 48 -7.79 2.33 -7.67
C LEU A 48 -8.10 3.74 -8.18
N ILE A 49 -7.13 4.45 -8.78
CA ILE A 49 -7.35 5.81 -9.29
C ILE A 49 -8.44 5.83 -10.35
N GLY A 50 -8.37 4.90 -11.32
CA GLY A 50 -9.38 4.83 -12.39
C GLY A 50 -10.79 4.59 -11.86
N ALA A 51 -10.96 3.60 -10.97
CA ALA A 51 -12.24 3.31 -10.34
C ALA A 51 -12.71 4.46 -9.43
N GLY A 52 -11.79 5.04 -8.65
CA GLY A 52 -12.10 6.18 -7.77
C GLY A 52 -12.56 7.43 -8.54
N ALA A 53 -11.93 7.71 -9.66
CA ALA A 53 -12.33 8.81 -10.53
C ALA A 53 -13.66 8.53 -11.24
N HIS A 54 -13.84 7.32 -11.78
CA HIS A 54 -15.05 6.95 -12.52
C HIS A 54 -16.29 6.86 -11.61
N ASP A 55 -16.19 6.17 -10.46
CA ASP A 55 -17.35 5.75 -9.68
C ASP A 55 -17.63 6.63 -8.45
N LYS A 56 -16.66 7.45 -8.00
CA LYS A 56 -16.76 8.08 -6.68
C LYS A 56 -16.57 9.59 -6.66
N ALA A 57 -15.63 10.15 -7.40
CA ALA A 57 -15.23 11.54 -7.21
C ALA A 57 -15.05 12.35 -8.50
N GLY A 58 -14.93 11.72 -9.66
CA GLY A 58 -14.60 12.42 -10.90
C GLY A 58 -13.22 13.12 -10.82
N PRO A 59 -13.05 14.25 -11.52
CA PRO A 59 -11.83 15.05 -11.46
C PRO A 59 -11.48 15.55 -10.06
N ALA A 60 -12.47 15.74 -9.18
CA ALA A 60 -12.27 16.18 -7.80
C ALA A 60 -11.41 15.19 -6.96
N LEU A 61 -11.19 13.95 -7.43
CA LEU A 61 -10.30 12.99 -6.80
C LEU A 61 -8.90 13.56 -6.54
N MET A 62 -8.41 14.45 -7.41
CA MET A 62 -7.10 15.08 -7.20
C MET A 62 -7.02 15.89 -5.91
N LEU A 63 -8.11 16.55 -5.49
CA LEU A 63 -8.15 17.29 -4.23
C LEU A 63 -8.03 16.34 -3.02
N SER A 64 -8.64 15.16 -3.10
CA SER A 64 -8.52 14.13 -2.05
C SER A 64 -7.08 13.70 -1.87
N PHE A 65 -6.31 13.55 -2.96
CA PHE A 65 -4.87 13.24 -2.89
C PHE A 65 -4.06 14.39 -2.28
N VAL A 66 -4.38 15.64 -2.59
CA VAL A 66 -3.70 16.80 -2.00
C VAL A 66 -3.94 16.83 -0.48
N VAL A 67 -5.19 16.69 -0.04
CA VAL A 67 -5.54 16.69 1.40
C VAL A 67 -4.88 15.51 2.11
N ALA A 68 -4.96 14.31 1.55
CA ALA A 68 -4.29 13.14 2.11
C ALA A 68 -2.76 13.31 2.16
N GLY A 69 -2.17 13.89 1.12
CA GLY A 69 -0.73 14.19 1.07
C GLY A 69 -0.29 15.15 2.17
N VAL A 70 -1.05 16.20 2.43
CA VAL A 70 -0.79 17.13 3.53
C VAL A 70 -0.85 16.41 4.89
N ALA A 71 -1.87 15.58 5.11
CA ALA A 71 -1.97 14.78 6.34
C ALA A 71 -0.77 13.83 6.50
N CYS A 72 -0.35 13.18 5.41
CA CYS A 72 0.83 12.30 5.40
C CYS A 72 2.14 13.05 5.73
N ILE A 73 2.30 14.31 5.31
CA ILE A 73 3.48 15.13 5.67
C ILE A 73 3.58 15.28 7.19
N PHE A 74 2.50 15.64 7.86
CA PHE A 74 2.50 15.78 9.32
C PHE A 74 2.81 14.45 10.02
N ALA A 75 2.21 13.35 9.57
CA ALA A 75 2.52 12.03 10.10
C ALA A 75 4.01 11.68 9.89
N ALA A 76 4.56 11.94 8.71
CA ALA A 76 5.96 11.67 8.40
C ALA A 76 6.92 12.46 9.29
N LEU A 77 6.62 13.73 9.59
CA LEU A 77 7.42 14.55 10.51
C LEU A 77 7.44 13.97 11.93
N CYS A 78 6.27 13.52 12.44
CA CYS A 78 6.20 12.84 13.74
C CYS A 78 7.02 11.54 13.75
N TYR A 79 6.92 10.73 12.69
CA TYR A 79 7.73 9.52 12.56
C TYR A 79 9.23 9.82 12.48
N ALA A 80 9.64 10.88 11.78
CA ALA A 80 11.03 11.28 11.69
C ALA A 80 11.60 11.67 13.06
N GLU A 81 10.83 12.38 13.89
CA GLU A 81 11.19 12.71 15.26
C GLU A 81 11.35 11.45 16.12
N PHE A 82 10.36 10.55 16.11
CA PHE A 82 10.46 9.26 16.81
C PHE A 82 11.68 8.44 16.36
N ALA A 83 11.93 8.36 15.06
CA ALA A 83 13.08 7.63 14.52
C ALA A 83 14.42 8.21 14.99
N SER A 84 14.49 9.51 15.22
CA SER A 84 15.69 10.15 15.76
C SER A 84 15.91 9.86 17.26
N MET A 85 14.83 9.73 18.03
CA MET A 85 14.87 9.47 19.48
C MET A 85 15.02 7.98 19.80
N VAL A 86 14.38 7.11 19.01
CA VAL A 86 14.33 5.65 19.20
C VAL A 86 14.78 4.98 17.91
N PRO A 87 16.08 4.97 17.58
CA PRO A 87 16.62 4.47 16.33
C PRO A 87 16.67 2.92 16.30
N VAL A 88 15.57 2.28 16.65
CA VAL A 88 15.43 0.82 16.71
C VAL A 88 14.40 0.36 15.68
N ALA A 89 14.64 -0.78 15.04
CA ALA A 89 13.68 -1.38 14.13
C ALA A 89 12.41 -1.81 14.89
N GLY A 90 11.25 -1.67 14.26
CA GLY A 90 9.97 -2.09 14.85
C GLY A 90 8.81 -1.16 14.53
N SER A 91 9.06 -0.08 13.76
CA SER A 91 8.01 0.85 13.31
C SER A 91 7.17 1.41 14.46
N ALA A 92 5.89 1.68 14.22
CA ALA A 92 4.93 2.20 15.18
C ALA A 92 4.80 1.34 16.46
N TYR A 93 4.97 0.01 16.35
CA TYR A 93 4.99 -0.90 17.49
C TYR A 93 6.02 -0.47 18.55
N THR A 94 7.26 -0.25 18.13
CA THR A 94 8.35 0.11 19.08
C THR A 94 8.11 1.48 19.70
N TYR A 95 7.63 2.44 18.92
CA TYR A 95 7.32 3.79 19.41
C TYR A 95 6.17 3.76 20.41
N ALA A 96 5.10 2.99 20.13
CA ALA A 96 4.00 2.81 21.05
C ALA A 96 4.43 2.11 22.35
N TYR A 97 5.31 1.13 22.27
CA TYR A 97 5.82 0.44 23.45
C TYR A 97 6.64 1.35 24.36
N ALA A 98 7.46 2.22 23.76
CA ALA A 98 8.26 3.20 24.50
C ALA A 98 7.41 4.30 25.17
N THR A 99 6.28 4.68 24.56
CA THR A 99 5.51 5.88 24.96
C THR A 99 4.19 5.56 25.65
N MET A 100 3.43 4.60 25.13
CA MET A 100 2.04 4.30 25.54
C MET A 100 1.91 3.03 26.39
N GLY A 101 2.88 2.12 26.28
CA GLY A 101 2.92 0.87 27.03
C GLY A 101 2.51 -0.37 26.23
N GLU A 102 2.55 -1.51 26.90
CA GLU A 102 2.48 -2.84 26.30
C GLU A 102 1.16 -3.11 25.56
N LEU A 103 0.01 -2.74 26.14
CA LEU A 103 -1.30 -2.96 25.53
C LEU A 103 -1.43 -2.25 24.17
N MET A 104 -1.06 -0.97 24.10
CA MET A 104 -1.12 -0.21 22.87
C MET A 104 -0.13 -0.74 21.83
N ALA A 105 1.06 -1.12 22.26
CA ALA A 105 2.02 -1.75 21.38
C ALA A 105 1.50 -3.08 20.81
N TRP A 106 0.84 -3.89 21.63
CA TRP A 106 0.25 -5.16 21.19
C TRP A 106 -0.85 -4.94 20.13
N ILE A 107 -1.75 -3.98 20.35
CA ILE A 107 -2.82 -3.62 19.40
C ILE A 107 -2.19 -3.16 18.07
N ILE A 108 -1.24 -2.22 18.11
CA ILE A 108 -0.56 -1.70 16.92
C ILE A 108 0.25 -2.80 16.22
N GLY A 109 0.85 -3.73 16.97
CA GLY A 109 1.55 -4.87 16.39
C GLY A 109 0.65 -5.76 15.55
N TRP A 110 -0.55 -6.08 16.06
CA TRP A 110 -1.54 -6.84 15.30
C TRP A 110 -2.10 -6.07 14.12
N ASP A 111 -2.33 -4.77 14.27
CA ASP A 111 -2.77 -3.88 13.18
C ASP A 111 -1.75 -3.88 12.03
N LEU A 112 -0.47 -3.74 12.33
CA LEU A 112 0.61 -3.84 11.34
C LEU A 112 0.66 -5.20 10.62
N VAL A 113 0.48 -6.30 11.36
CA VAL A 113 0.43 -7.64 10.74
C VAL A 113 -0.75 -7.74 9.77
N LEU A 114 -1.91 -7.24 10.17
CA LEU A 114 -3.12 -7.24 9.35
C LEU A 114 -2.95 -6.34 8.12
N GLU A 115 -2.42 -5.13 8.29
CA GLU A 115 -2.13 -4.18 7.21
C GLU A 115 -1.24 -4.81 6.13
N TYR A 116 -0.10 -5.39 6.53
CA TYR A 116 0.82 -6.00 5.57
C TYR A 116 0.25 -7.27 4.93
N ALA A 117 -0.52 -8.07 5.65
CA ALA A 117 -1.15 -9.27 5.10
C ALA A 117 -2.21 -8.91 4.06
N ILE A 118 -3.12 -7.98 4.38
CA ILE A 118 -4.17 -7.53 3.44
C ILE A 118 -3.54 -6.78 2.27
N GLY A 119 -2.58 -5.89 2.54
CA GLY A 119 -1.88 -5.13 1.50
C GLY A 119 -1.18 -6.03 0.50
N SER A 120 -0.44 -7.03 0.96
CA SER A 120 0.25 -7.97 0.07
C SER A 120 -0.72 -8.82 -0.76
N ALA A 121 -1.83 -9.27 -0.17
CA ALA A 121 -2.87 -10.01 -0.88
C ALA A 121 -3.54 -9.15 -1.96
N ALA A 122 -3.89 -7.90 -1.65
CA ALA A 122 -4.50 -6.97 -2.59
C ALA A 122 -3.56 -6.65 -3.77
N VAL A 123 -2.26 -6.45 -3.49
CA VAL A 123 -1.24 -6.22 -4.53
C VAL A 123 -1.09 -7.45 -5.41
N ALA A 124 -1.04 -8.65 -4.85
CA ALA A 124 -0.91 -9.90 -5.60
C ALA A 124 -2.13 -10.13 -6.53
N GLN A 125 -3.34 -9.86 -6.05
CA GLN A 125 -4.56 -9.95 -6.88
C GLN A 125 -4.58 -8.88 -7.98
N GLY A 126 -4.18 -7.65 -7.68
CA GLY A 126 -4.04 -6.60 -8.68
C GLY A 126 -3.05 -6.98 -9.78
N TRP A 127 -1.88 -7.51 -9.40
CA TRP A 127 -0.88 -8.00 -10.33
C TRP A 127 -1.42 -9.15 -11.19
N SER A 128 -2.15 -10.10 -10.60
CA SER A 128 -2.79 -11.22 -11.31
C SER A 128 -3.72 -10.73 -12.42
N LYS A 129 -4.56 -9.73 -12.13
CA LYS A 129 -5.46 -9.13 -13.13
C LYS A 129 -4.71 -8.53 -14.32
N TYR A 130 -3.63 -7.78 -14.07
CA TYR A 130 -2.81 -7.21 -15.14
C TYR A 130 -2.04 -8.26 -15.92
N PHE A 131 -1.51 -9.27 -15.24
CA PHE A 131 -0.83 -10.39 -15.89
C PHE A 131 -1.75 -11.14 -16.84
N GLN A 132 -2.99 -11.43 -16.42
CA GLN A 132 -3.99 -12.06 -17.26
C GLN A 132 -4.41 -11.18 -18.44
N ALA A 133 -4.53 -9.87 -18.25
CA ALA A 133 -4.79 -8.93 -19.34
C ALA A 133 -3.64 -8.93 -20.36
N LEU A 134 -2.39 -8.98 -19.89
CA LEU A 134 -1.22 -9.11 -20.75
C LEU A 134 -1.24 -10.43 -21.54
N LEU A 135 -1.52 -11.55 -20.89
CA LEU A 135 -1.63 -12.86 -21.56
C LEU A 135 -2.68 -12.82 -22.68
N LYS A 136 -3.83 -12.21 -22.41
CA LYS A 136 -4.92 -12.07 -23.38
C LYS A 136 -4.49 -11.26 -24.62
N VAL A 137 -3.71 -10.20 -24.41
CA VAL A 137 -3.21 -9.37 -25.52
C VAL A 137 -2.10 -10.09 -26.31
N VAL A 138 -1.12 -10.66 -25.61
CA VAL A 138 0.07 -11.29 -26.23
C VAL A 138 -0.29 -12.60 -26.95
N PHE A 139 -1.18 -13.40 -26.38
CA PHE A 139 -1.59 -14.70 -26.91
C PHE A 139 -2.97 -14.70 -27.59
N ASN A 140 -3.33 -13.54 -28.17
CA ASN A 140 -4.47 -13.43 -29.09
C ASN A 140 -5.82 -13.89 -28.49
N GLY A 141 -6.10 -13.52 -27.24
CA GLY A 141 -7.34 -13.85 -26.56
C GLY A 141 -7.26 -15.04 -25.61
N PHE A 142 -6.06 -15.57 -25.34
CA PHE A 142 -5.89 -16.66 -24.38
C PHE A 142 -6.34 -16.22 -22.96
N GLU A 143 -7.20 -17.03 -22.36
CA GLU A 143 -7.64 -16.87 -20.98
C GLU A 143 -7.33 -18.11 -20.16
N LEU A 144 -6.86 -17.91 -18.93
CA LEU A 144 -6.67 -19.02 -18.00
C LEU A 144 -8.03 -19.67 -17.66
N PRO A 145 -8.06 -20.99 -17.38
CA PRO A 145 -9.27 -21.66 -16.89
C PRO A 145 -9.84 -20.96 -15.65
N LEU A 146 -11.18 -20.88 -15.56
CA LEU A 146 -11.87 -20.19 -14.46
C LEU A 146 -11.40 -20.68 -13.08
N ALA A 147 -11.13 -21.97 -12.94
CA ALA A 147 -10.72 -22.59 -11.68
C ALA A 147 -9.46 -21.96 -11.06
N ILE A 148 -8.54 -21.37 -11.87
CA ILE A 148 -7.24 -20.90 -11.42
C ILE A 148 -6.95 -19.43 -11.71
N ARG A 149 -7.95 -18.67 -12.18
CA ARG A 149 -7.69 -17.29 -12.66
C ARG A 149 -8.11 -16.20 -11.69
N LYS A 150 -8.82 -16.51 -10.62
CA LYS A 150 -9.26 -15.51 -9.64
C LYS A 150 -9.54 -16.12 -8.26
N SER A 151 -9.76 -15.25 -7.27
CA SER A 151 -10.13 -15.64 -5.91
C SER A 151 -11.43 -16.46 -5.90
N PRO A 152 -11.59 -17.44 -4.99
CA PRO A 152 -12.85 -18.19 -4.81
C PRO A 152 -14.05 -17.33 -4.46
N PHE A 153 -13.79 -16.22 -3.76
CA PHE A 153 -14.82 -15.26 -3.36
C PHE A 153 -14.45 -13.87 -3.87
N ASP A 154 -15.47 -13.12 -4.29
CA ASP A 154 -15.37 -11.72 -4.66
C ASP A 154 -16.49 -10.93 -3.98
N TYR A 155 -16.25 -9.63 -3.72
CA TYR A 155 -17.28 -8.78 -3.14
C TYR A 155 -18.13 -8.18 -4.26
N ASP A 156 -19.43 -8.46 -4.19
CA ASP A 156 -20.41 -7.86 -5.08
C ASP A 156 -20.96 -6.58 -4.43
N PRO A 157 -20.67 -5.39 -4.99
CA PRO A 157 -21.13 -4.12 -4.45
C PRO A 157 -22.65 -3.95 -4.48
N ASP A 158 -23.32 -4.54 -5.49
CA ASP A 158 -24.76 -4.41 -5.67
C ASP A 158 -25.53 -5.27 -4.66
N LEU A 159 -24.97 -6.43 -4.34
CA LEU A 159 -25.53 -7.33 -3.34
C LEU A 159 -25.04 -7.06 -1.92
N GLY A 160 -23.97 -6.25 -1.76
CA GLY A 160 -23.35 -5.94 -0.47
C GLY A 160 -22.78 -7.16 0.27
N LYS A 161 -22.43 -8.25 -0.45
CA LYS A 161 -21.98 -9.52 0.14
C LYS A 161 -20.89 -10.20 -0.70
N LEU A 162 -20.19 -11.15 -0.06
CA LEU A 162 -19.26 -12.04 -0.75
C LEU A 162 -20.02 -13.07 -1.58
N VAL A 163 -19.64 -13.20 -2.85
CA VAL A 163 -20.22 -14.16 -3.82
C VAL A 163 -19.13 -15.14 -4.25
N GLY A 164 -19.51 -16.39 -4.41
CA GLY A 164 -18.63 -17.41 -4.96
C GLY A 164 -18.39 -17.16 -6.46
N THR A 165 -17.13 -17.11 -6.87
CA THR A 165 -16.73 -16.83 -8.26
C THR A 165 -16.73 -18.08 -9.15
N GLY A 166 -16.85 -19.26 -8.55
CA GLY A 166 -16.65 -20.55 -9.24
C GLY A 166 -15.18 -20.90 -9.49
N ALA A 167 -14.25 -20.04 -9.07
CA ALA A 167 -12.82 -20.35 -9.08
C ALA A 167 -12.39 -21.06 -7.80
N VAL A 168 -11.31 -21.82 -7.87
CA VAL A 168 -10.72 -22.51 -6.71
C VAL A 168 -9.60 -21.68 -6.09
N LEU A 169 -8.77 -21.04 -6.92
CA LEU A 169 -7.65 -20.25 -6.46
C LEU A 169 -7.19 -19.27 -7.57
N ASP A 170 -6.46 -18.24 -7.16
CA ASP A 170 -5.76 -17.33 -8.08
C ASP A 170 -4.29 -17.81 -8.22
N LEU A 171 -4.03 -18.65 -9.22
CA LEU A 171 -2.72 -19.23 -9.44
C LEU A 171 -1.65 -18.17 -9.76
N PRO A 172 -1.87 -17.19 -10.66
CA PRO A 172 -0.91 -16.12 -10.88
C PRO A 172 -0.54 -15.35 -9.62
N ALA A 173 -1.50 -15.02 -8.77
CA ALA A 173 -1.26 -14.35 -7.50
C ALA A 173 -0.41 -15.21 -6.54
N LEU A 174 -0.67 -16.51 -6.45
CA LEU A 174 0.12 -17.44 -5.65
C LEU A 174 1.56 -17.57 -6.17
N VAL A 175 1.73 -17.67 -7.48
CA VAL A 175 3.06 -17.82 -8.11
C VAL A 175 3.90 -16.58 -7.85
N ILE A 176 3.38 -15.37 -8.08
CA ILE A 176 4.15 -14.15 -7.83
C ILE A 176 4.50 -13.98 -6.35
N THR A 177 3.56 -14.27 -5.45
CA THR A 177 3.81 -14.24 -4.01
C THR A 177 4.91 -15.23 -3.62
N GLY A 178 4.89 -16.45 -4.16
CA GLY A 178 5.92 -17.46 -3.94
C GLY A 178 7.30 -17.02 -4.44
N ILE A 179 7.37 -16.43 -5.63
CA ILE A 179 8.62 -15.89 -6.20
C ILE A 179 9.19 -14.79 -5.31
N LEU A 180 8.35 -13.83 -4.90
CA LEU A 180 8.78 -12.71 -4.05
C LEU A 180 9.21 -13.21 -2.66
N THR A 181 8.48 -14.16 -2.09
CA THR A 181 8.86 -14.80 -0.82
C THR A 181 10.21 -15.46 -0.93
N TYR A 182 10.47 -16.22 -2.02
CA TYR A 182 11.77 -16.84 -2.25
C TYR A 182 12.91 -15.81 -2.33
N ILE A 183 12.70 -14.69 -3.05
CA ILE A 183 13.69 -13.60 -3.13
C ILE A 183 13.97 -12.99 -1.75
N LEU A 184 12.93 -12.77 -0.96
CA LEU A 184 13.04 -12.22 0.40
C LEU A 184 13.83 -13.16 1.33
N VAL A 185 13.55 -14.46 1.26
CA VAL A 185 14.25 -15.48 2.08
C VAL A 185 15.72 -15.61 1.68
N LYS A 186 16.05 -15.40 0.40
CA LYS A 186 17.42 -15.50 -0.10
C LYS A 186 18.37 -14.43 0.47
N GLY A 187 17.87 -13.26 0.78
CA GLY A 187 18.61 -12.25 1.52
C GLY A 187 18.18 -10.81 1.25
N ILE A 188 18.47 -9.95 2.22
CA ILE A 188 18.07 -8.54 2.20
C ILE A 188 18.73 -7.74 1.07
N LYS A 189 19.97 -8.08 0.70
CA LYS A 189 20.69 -7.35 -0.36
C LYS A 189 20.08 -7.58 -1.73
N GLU A 190 19.73 -8.82 -2.04
CA GLU A 190 19.08 -9.24 -3.27
C GLU A 190 17.67 -8.63 -3.36
N SER A 191 16.92 -8.69 -2.26
CA SER A 191 15.59 -8.09 -2.13
C SER A 191 15.64 -6.58 -2.38
N VAL A 192 16.59 -5.85 -1.80
CA VAL A 192 16.73 -4.39 -1.98
C VAL A 192 17.11 -4.04 -3.42
N ARG A 193 18.03 -4.80 -4.04
CA ARG A 193 18.39 -4.58 -5.46
C ARG A 193 17.19 -4.78 -6.38
N PHE A 194 16.45 -5.86 -6.17
CA PHE A 194 15.24 -6.16 -6.93
C PHE A 194 14.19 -5.05 -6.74
N ASN A 195 13.93 -4.65 -5.48
CA ASN A 195 13.00 -3.57 -5.18
C ASN A 195 13.44 -2.24 -5.83
N SER A 196 14.72 -1.88 -5.76
CA SER A 196 15.22 -0.64 -6.35
C SER A 196 15.06 -0.63 -7.87
N ALA A 197 15.31 -1.76 -8.54
CA ALA A 197 15.06 -1.88 -9.97
C ALA A 197 13.56 -1.71 -10.30
N MET A 198 12.67 -2.33 -9.51
CA MET A 198 11.22 -2.17 -9.68
C MET A 198 10.75 -0.74 -9.40
N VAL A 199 11.35 -0.04 -8.43
CA VAL A 199 11.07 1.38 -8.16
C VAL A 199 11.41 2.25 -9.36
N ILE A 200 12.56 2.04 -9.99
CA ILE A 200 12.95 2.77 -11.20
C ILE A 200 11.90 2.52 -12.32
N VAL A 201 11.52 1.27 -12.55
CA VAL A 201 10.49 0.93 -13.54
C VAL A 201 9.16 1.60 -13.22
N LYS A 202 8.69 1.54 -11.97
CA LYS A 202 7.44 2.21 -11.53
C LYS A 202 7.48 3.71 -11.78
N LEU A 203 8.57 4.37 -11.40
CA LEU A 203 8.73 5.81 -11.59
C LEU A 203 8.79 6.17 -13.09
N ALA A 204 9.47 5.37 -13.90
CA ALA A 204 9.51 5.56 -15.34
C ALA A 204 8.11 5.43 -15.97
N ILE A 205 7.32 4.45 -15.54
CA ILE A 205 5.93 4.28 -16.00
C ILE A 205 5.07 5.48 -15.58
N VAL A 206 5.18 5.93 -14.33
CA VAL A 206 4.44 7.12 -13.85
C VAL A 206 4.82 8.36 -14.66
N ALA A 207 6.11 8.59 -14.86
CA ALA A 207 6.60 9.71 -15.68
C ALA A 207 6.09 9.61 -17.14
N PHE A 208 6.14 8.41 -17.72
CA PHE A 208 5.60 8.15 -19.05
C PHE A 208 4.11 8.50 -19.15
N VAL A 209 3.30 8.02 -18.20
CA VAL A 209 1.85 8.32 -18.17
C VAL A 209 1.59 9.81 -18.02
N ILE A 210 2.35 10.52 -17.18
CA ILE A 210 2.21 11.97 -17.02
C ILE A 210 2.58 12.70 -18.32
N ILE A 211 3.75 12.39 -18.89
CA ILE A 211 4.27 13.07 -20.08
C ILE A 211 3.36 12.78 -21.29
N VAL A 212 3.10 11.51 -21.59
CA VAL A 212 2.29 11.14 -22.75
C VAL A 212 0.84 11.52 -22.53
N GLY A 213 0.28 11.27 -21.35
CA GLY A 213 -1.10 11.60 -21.01
C GLY A 213 -1.39 13.09 -21.08
N SER A 214 -0.39 13.96 -20.81
CA SER A 214 -0.56 15.40 -20.91
C SER A 214 -0.95 15.88 -22.32
N PHE A 215 -0.55 15.15 -23.36
CA PHE A 215 -0.93 15.45 -24.75
C PHE A 215 -2.38 15.07 -25.10
N TYR A 216 -3.02 14.26 -24.26
CA TYR A 216 -4.39 13.76 -24.45
C TYR A 216 -5.39 14.40 -23.48
N ILE A 217 -5.00 15.45 -22.76
CA ILE A 217 -5.90 16.15 -21.84
C ILE A 217 -6.95 16.91 -22.64
N ASP A 218 -8.23 16.55 -22.43
CA ASP A 218 -9.36 17.33 -22.89
C ASP A 218 -10.00 18.07 -21.70
N PRO A 219 -9.93 19.42 -21.66
CA PRO A 219 -10.51 20.23 -20.59
C PRO A 219 -12.02 20.02 -20.40
N ARG A 220 -12.73 19.53 -21.42
CA ARG A 220 -14.17 19.24 -21.34
C ARG A 220 -14.47 18.14 -20.34
N ASN A 221 -13.53 17.20 -20.14
CA ASN A 221 -13.68 16.11 -19.19
C ASN A 221 -13.60 16.57 -17.73
N TRP A 222 -13.24 17.83 -17.47
CA TRP A 222 -13.20 18.41 -16.13
C TRP A 222 -14.53 19.03 -15.70
N THR A 223 -15.54 18.98 -16.55
CA THR A 223 -16.87 19.54 -16.27
C THR A 223 -17.94 18.46 -16.39
N PRO A 224 -18.69 18.16 -15.31
CA PRO A 224 -18.62 18.74 -13.96
C PRO A 224 -17.40 18.26 -13.16
N PHE A 225 -16.76 19.16 -12.40
CA PHE A 225 -15.55 18.84 -11.63
C PHE A 225 -15.79 17.79 -10.53
N ALA A 226 -16.93 17.85 -9.86
CA ALA A 226 -17.36 16.91 -8.83
C ALA A 226 -18.74 16.32 -9.20
N PRO A 227 -18.81 15.38 -10.18
CA PRO A 227 -20.08 14.86 -10.72
C PRO A 227 -20.94 14.14 -9.67
N PHE A 228 -20.32 13.62 -8.63
CA PHE A 228 -21.01 12.91 -7.53
C PHE A 228 -21.28 13.82 -6.31
N GLY A 229 -20.98 15.10 -6.41
CA GLY A 229 -21.07 16.04 -5.29
C GLY A 229 -20.02 15.79 -4.21
N TYR A 230 -20.02 16.61 -3.20
CA TYR A 230 -19.18 16.45 -2.02
C TYR A 230 -19.93 15.65 -0.96
N ARG A 231 -20.31 14.41 -1.26
CA ARG A 231 -21.08 13.55 -0.36
C ARG A 231 -20.34 13.34 0.96
N GLY A 232 -21.06 13.58 2.06
CA GLY A 232 -20.51 13.44 3.41
C GLY A 232 -19.87 14.72 3.96
N LEU A 233 -19.67 15.76 3.14
CA LEU A 233 -19.30 17.07 3.63
C LEU A 233 -20.55 17.92 3.84
N SER A 234 -20.73 18.37 5.06
CA SER A 234 -21.76 19.39 5.39
C SER A 234 -21.07 20.61 5.97
N PHE A 235 -21.47 21.79 5.52
CA PHE A 235 -21.02 23.04 6.10
C PHE A 235 -22.20 23.66 6.84
N PHE A 236 -22.10 23.80 8.17
CA PHE A 236 -23.21 24.23 9.04
C PHE A 236 -24.50 23.40 8.85
N GLY A 237 -24.37 22.08 8.70
CA GLY A 237 -25.52 21.17 8.55
C GLY A 237 -26.18 21.14 7.17
N GLN A 238 -25.67 21.91 6.21
CA GLN A 238 -26.12 21.85 4.82
C GLN A 238 -25.16 21.00 3.98
N PRO A 239 -25.68 20.03 3.20
CA PRO A 239 -24.83 19.29 2.26
C PRO A 239 -24.28 20.23 1.19
N ILE A 240 -22.99 20.10 0.88
CA ILE A 240 -22.37 20.87 -0.20
C ILE A 240 -22.77 20.23 -1.53
N PRO A 241 -23.52 20.94 -2.40
CA PRO A 241 -23.86 20.41 -3.73
C PRO A 241 -22.60 20.27 -4.59
N GLY A 242 -22.59 19.28 -5.48
CA GLY A 242 -21.54 19.07 -6.46
C GLY A 242 -21.67 19.96 -7.68
#